data_8607d68e2e9a6318a614f86a3629e4af
#
_entry.id   8607d68e2e9a6318a614f86a3629e4af
#
_cell.length_a   1.000
_cell.length_b   1.000
_cell.length_c   1.000
_cell.angle_alpha   90.00
_cell.angle_beta   90.00
_cell.angle_gamma   90.00
#
_symmetry.space_group_name_H-M   'P 1'
#
loop_
_entity.id
_entity.type
_entity.pdbx_description
1 polymer ?
#
loop_
_entity_poly.entity_id
_entity_poly.type
_entity_poly.pdbx_seq_one_letter_code
_entity_poly.pdbx_strand_id
1 'polypeptide(L)' 'MRSLEEIEADVIRLAIGHYRGRMTEVARRLGIGRSTLYRKLGELGIGDVAA' A
#
# COMPACT_ATOMS: atom_id res chain seq x y z
N MET A 1 19.31 8.40 5.90
CA MET A 1 17.90 8.83 6.09
C MET A 1 17.04 8.27 4.96
N ARG A 2 15.91 7.71 5.29
CA ARG A 2 15.04 7.09 4.30
C ARG A 2 14.14 8.12 3.64
N SER A 3 13.83 7.91 2.37
CA SER A 3 12.92 8.80 1.67
C SER A 3 11.49 8.59 2.18
N LEU A 4 10.65 9.60 1.96
CA LEU A 4 9.24 9.49 2.32
C LEU A 4 8.56 8.33 1.60
N GLU A 5 8.94 8.10 0.34
CA GLU A 5 8.41 6.98 -0.44
C GLU A 5 8.74 5.63 0.18
N GLU A 6 9.95 5.48 0.70
CA GLU A 6 10.35 4.23 1.35
C GLU A 6 9.54 4.00 2.63
N ILE A 7 9.30 5.06 3.38
CA ILE A 7 8.50 4.98 4.59
C ILE A 7 7.06 4.61 4.23
N GLU A 8 6.52 5.23 3.20
CA GLU A 8 5.17 4.90 2.72
C GLU A 8 5.08 3.44 2.28
N ALA A 9 6.10 2.96 1.57
CA ALA A 9 6.12 1.57 1.11
C ALA A 9 6.07 0.60 2.29
N ASP A 10 6.83 0.88 3.34
CA ASP A 10 6.84 0.04 4.53
C ASP A 10 5.46 0.01 5.19
N VAL A 11 4.84 1.18 5.34
CA VAL A 11 3.51 1.27 5.95
C VAL A 11 2.49 0.48 5.13
N ILE A 12 2.53 0.62 3.83
CA ILE A 12 1.62 -0.09 2.93
C ILE A 12 1.84 -1.60 3.02
N ARG A 13 3.08 -2.05 2.99
CA ARG A 13 3.38 -3.49 3.11
C ARG A 13 2.89 -4.06 4.42
N LEU A 14 3.11 -3.35 5.51
CA LEU A 14 2.63 -3.78 6.82
C LEU A 14 1.11 -3.85 6.85
N ALA A 15 0.44 -2.87 6.28
CA ALA A 15 -1.02 -2.86 6.22
C ALA A 15 -1.55 -4.02 5.39
N ILE A 16 -0.93 -4.28 4.23
CA ILE A 16 -1.33 -5.39 3.37
C ILE A 16 -1.19 -6.72 4.10
N GLY A 17 -0.08 -6.90 4.80
CA GLY A 17 0.14 -8.11 5.59
C GLY A 17 -0.87 -8.25 6.71
N HIS A 18 -1.17 -7.16 7.39
CA HIS A 18 -2.11 -7.15 8.50
C HIS A 18 -3.54 -7.53 8.04
N TYR A 19 -3.94 -7.01 6.88
CA TYR A 19 -5.28 -7.27 6.34
C TYR A 19 -5.32 -8.39 5.33
N ARG A 20 -4.23 -9.14 5.19
CA ARG A 20 -4.14 -10.32 4.34
C ARG A 20 -4.52 -10.04 2.89
N GLY A 21 -4.06 -8.92 2.38
CA GLY A 21 -4.29 -8.55 0.98
C GLY A 21 -5.66 -7.97 0.68
N ARG A 22 -6.46 -7.66 1.69
CA ARG A 22 -7.77 -7.03 1.50
C ARG A 22 -7.58 -5.56 1.19
N MET A 23 -7.44 -5.24 -0.08
CA MET A 23 -7.07 -3.89 -0.50
C MET A 23 -8.09 -2.84 -0.10
N THR A 24 -9.37 -3.19 -0.06
CA THR A 24 -10.41 -2.25 0.38
C THR A 24 -10.16 -1.82 1.83
N GLU A 25 -9.84 -2.77 2.70
CA GLU A 25 -9.56 -2.47 4.09
C GLU A 25 -8.26 -1.68 4.24
N VAL A 26 -7.24 -2.03 3.47
CA VAL A 26 -5.97 -1.31 3.48
C VAL A 26 -6.19 0.15 3.12
N ALA A 27 -6.89 0.40 2.01
CA ALA A 27 -7.15 1.77 1.56
C ALA A 27 -7.96 2.54 2.59
N ARG A 28 -8.94 1.89 3.19
CA ARG A 28 -9.80 2.50 4.21
C ARG A 28 -8.99 2.94 5.43
N ARG A 29 -8.09 2.07 5.90
CA ARG A 29 -7.26 2.39 7.07
C ARG A 29 -6.22 3.45 6.78
N LEU A 30 -5.76 3.52 5.54
CA LEU A 30 -4.82 4.56 5.13
C LEU A 30 -5.51 5.88 4.81
N GLY A 31 -6.85 5.87 4.72
CA GLY A 31 -7.61 7.08 4.43
C GLY A 31 -7.53 7.51 2.97
N ILE A 32 -7.34 6.57 2.06
CA ILE A 32 -7.23 6.85 0.62
C ILE A 32 -8.20 5.98 -0.15
N GLY A 33 -8.47 6.36 -1.41
CA GLY A 33 -9.30 5.54 -2.28
C GLY A 33 -8.52 4.35 -2.81
N ARG A 34 -9.25 3.31 -3.24
CA ARG A 34 -8.60 2.12 -3.82
C ARG A 34 -7.77 2.46 -5.05
N SER A 35 -8.28 3.34 -5.90
CA SER A 35 -7.53 3.76 -7.09
C SER A 35 -6.20 4.39 -6.72
N THR A 36 -6.20 5.24 -5.71
CA THR A 36 -4.98 5.87 -5.21
C THR A 36 -4.03 4.82 -4.67
N LEU A 37 -4.56 3.85 -3.93
CA LEU A 37 -3.75 2.78 -3.37
C LEU A 37 -3.06 1.97 -4.47
N TYR A 38 -3.80 1.55 -5.48
CA TYR A 38 -3.22 0.77 -6.58
C TYR A 38 -2.18 1.58 -7.35
N ARG A 39 -2.41 2.86 -7.54
CA ARG A 39 -1.43 3.71 -8.19
C ARG A 39 -0.14 3.78 -7.39
N LYS A 40 -0.27 3.95 -6.07
CA LYS A 40 0.92 3.99 -5.20
C LYS A 40 1.68 2.67 -5.21
N LEU A 41 0.97 1.56 -5.26
CA LEU A 41 1.61 0.25 -5.34
C LEU A 41 2.47 0.14 -6.60
N GLY A 42 1.96 0.63 -7.71
CA GLY A 42 2.73 0.67 -8.96
C GLY A 42 3.94 1.57 -8.86
N GLU A 43 3.78 2.75 -8.28
CA GLU A 43 4.87 3.71 -8.12
C GLU A 43 5.96 3.20 -7.19
N LEU A 44 5.57 2.48 -6.15
CA LEU A 44 6.50 1.96 -5.14
C LEU A 44 7.07 0.58 -5.50
N GLY A 45 6.62 0.00 -6.58
CA GLY A 45 7.10 -1.31 -7.00
C GLY A 45 6.57 -2.48 -6.19
N ILE A 46 5.42 -2.31 -5.55
CA ILE A 46 4.77 -3.37 -4.77
C ILE A 46 3.67 -3.98 -5.61
N GLY A 47 4.04 -4.63 -6.71
CA GLY A 47 3.08 -5.10 -7.68
C GLY A 47 2.54 -6.51 -7.46
N ASP A 48 3.27 -7.34 -6.75
CA ASP A 48 2.91 -8.73 -6.55
C ASP A 48 1.66 -8.93 -5.69
N VAL A 49 1.27 -7.90 -4.98
CA VAL A 49 0.09 -7.96 -4.10
C VAL A 49 -1.21 -7.91 -4.90
N ALA A 50 -1.15 -7.37 -6.09
CA ALA A 50 -2.33 -7.21 -6.93
C ALA A 50 -2.81 -8.51 -7.57
N ALA A 51 -2.06 -9.55 -7.45
CA ALA A 51 -2.39 -10.83 -8.05
C ALA A 51 -3.61 -11.48 -7.41
#